data_115290577364d59a0817bcd0d11d6803
#
_entry.id   115290577364d59a0817bcd0d11d6803
#
_cell.length_a   1.000
_cell.length_b   1.000
_cell.length_c   1.000
_cell.angle_alpha   90.00
_cell.angle_beta   90.00
_cell.angle_gamma   90.00
#
_symmetry.space_group_name_H-M   'P 1'
#
loop_
_entity.id
_entity.type
_entity.pdbx_description
1 polymer ?
#
loop_
_entity_poly.entity_id
_entity_poly.type
_entity_poly.pdbx_seq_one_letter_code
_entity_poly.pdbx_strand_id
1 'polypeptide(L)'
;EAHPQAKKFRDYRELFDKEANNIDAVVVSTADHTHAPATSVALQLGKHVYCEKPLTHTVAEARTIAELAARAKVATQMGTQIHAEANYRRVVELVRSGAIGKVTEVFTWCNKGWSDGRFQPSANPAPANLDWDLWLGPAKSRPYCD
;
A
#
# COMPACT_ATOMS: atom_id res chain seq x y z
N GLU A 1 -11.66 20.85 -2.47
CA GLU A 1 -11.11 19.90 -1.50
C GLU A 1 -12.13 19.56 -0.41
N ALA A 2 -12.28 18.29 -0.03
CA ALA A 2 -13.26 17.87 0.99
C ALA A 2 -12.90 18.37 2.41
N HIS A 3 -11.60 18.55 2.68
CA HIS A 3 -11.09 18.97 3.99
C HIS A 3 -10.05 20.10 3.85
N PRO A 4 -10.45 21.33 3.58
CA PRO A 4 -9.51 22.43 3.31
C PRO A 4 -8.69 22.83 4.54
N GLN A 5 -9.17 22.51 5.75
CA GLN A 5 -8.49 22.81 7.02
C GLN A 5 -7.46 21.74 7.44
N ALA A 6 -7.35 20.63 6.70
CA ALA A 6 -6.39 19.59 7.03
C ALA A 6 -4.96 20.10 6.86
N LYS A 7 -4.12 19.84 7.86
CA LYS A 7 -2.69 20.14 7.78
C LYS A 7 -2.04 19.31 6.67
N LYS A 8 -1.15 19.92 5.90
CA LYS A 8 -0.45 19.28 4.79
C LYS A 8 1.03 19.12 5.13
N PHE A 9 1.55 17.92 4.91
CA PHE A 9 2.96 17.59 5.07
C PHE A 9 3.48 16.98 3.77
N ARG A 10 4.73 17.18 3.45
CA ARG A 10 5.40 16.52 2.32
C ARG A 10 5.93 15.15 2.69
N ASP A 11 6.36 15.00 3.93
CA ASP A 11 6.96 13.79 4.48
C ASP A 11 6.09 13.25 5.60
N TYR A 12 5.74 11.98 5.54
CA TYR A 12 4.95 11.32 6.59
C TYR A 12 5.70 11.26 7.93
N ARG A 13 7.02 11.29 7.91
CA ARG A 13 7.85 11.32 9.14
C ARG A 13 7.61 12.62 9.90
N GLU A 14 7.60 13.76 9.20
CA GLU A 14 7.22 15.03 9.81
C GLU A 14 5.78 15.05 10.31
N LEU A 15 4.85 14.41 9.60
CA LEU A 15 3.47 14.27 10.03
C LEU A 15 3.41 13.56 11.39
N PHE A 16 4.08 12.43 11.53
CA PHE A 16 4.07 11.68 12.78
C PHE A 16 4.82 12.39 13.91
N ASP A 17 5.94 13.04 13.63
CA ASP A 17 6.68 13.82 14.62
C ASP A 17 5.83 14.95 15.23
N LYS A 18 5.00 15.59 14.42
CA LYS A 18 4.22 16.76 14.84
C LYS A 18 2.80 16.43 15.32
N GLU A 19 2.18 15.42 14.75
CA GLU A 19 0.74 15.17 14.89
C GLU A 19 0.38 13.76 15.39
N ALA A 20 1.34 12.91 15.72
CA ALA A 20 1.04 11.51 16.11
C ALA A 20 -0.03 11.42 17.22
N ASN A 21 -0.02 12.33 18.20
CA ASN A 21 -0.98 12.34 19.29
C ASN A 21 -2.41 12.77 18.87
N ASN A 22 -2.54 13.35 17.68
CA ASN A 22 -3.80 13.84 17.12
C ASN A 22 -4.37 12.91 16.03
N ILE A 23 -3.74 11.75 15.81
CA ILE A 23 -4.10 10.79 14.77
C ILE A 23 -4.45 9.45 15.42
N ASP A 24 -5.62 8.91 15.11
CA ASP A 24 -6.07 7.59 15.56
C ASP A 24 -5.84 6.52 14.49
N ALA A 25 -5.99 6.88 13.22
CA ALA A 25 -5.89 5.97 12.10
C ALA A 25 -5.14 6.60 10.92
N VAL A 26 -4.50 5.75 10.13
CA VAL A 26 -3.70 6.15 8.96
C VAL A 26 -4.16 5.39 7.73
N VAL A 27 -4.35 6.10 6.63
CA VAL A 27 -4.53 5.53 5.29
C VAL A 27 -3.21 5.69 4.54
N VAL A 28 -2.60 4.56 4.15
CA VAL A 28 -1.38 4.53 3.35
C VAL A 28 -1.75 4.25 1.91
N SER A 29 -1.61 5.25 1.04
CA SER A 29 -1.91 5.18 -0.40
C SER A 29 -0.82 5.87 -1.24
N THR A 30 0.41 5.67 -0.84
CA THR A 30 1.62 6.17 -1.50
C THR A 30 2.00 5.28 -2.69
N ALA A 31 3.19 5.44 -3.26
CA ALA A 31 3.70 4.51 -4.27
C ALA A 31 3.88 3.11 -3.69
N ASP A 32 3.61 2.08 -4.47
CA ASP A 32 3.54 0.66 -4.05
C ASP A 32 4.74 0.22 -3.18
N HIS A 33 5.94 0.63 -3.55
CA HIS A 33 7.19 0.24 -2.87
C HIS A 33 7.44 1.00 -1.54
N THR A 34 6.63 2.01 -1.22
CA THR A 34 6.75 2.82 0.00
C THR A 34 5.67 2.52 1.05
N HIS A 35 4.80 1.54 0.80
CA HIS A 35 3.73 1.19 1.73
C HIS A 35 4.26 0.66 3.06
N ALA A 36 5.23 -0.26 3.03
CA ALA A 36 5.73 -0.91 4.23
C ALA A 36 6.38 0.05 5.24
N PRO A 37 7.27 0.99 4.86
CA PRO A 37 7.85 1.95 5.79
C PRO A 37 6.80 2.78 6.53
N ALA A 38 5.86 3.39 5.80
CA ALA A 38 4.82 4.22 6.40
C ALA A 38 3.89 3.41 7.32
N THR A 39 3.49 2.21 6.89
CA THR A 39 2.69 1.27 7.68
C THR A 39 3.42 0.85 8.96
N SER A 40 4.73 0.55 8.87
CA SER A 40 5.54 0.16 10.02
C SER A 40 5.56 1.24 11.10
N VAL A 41 5.79 2.49 10.72
CA VAL A 41 5.80 3.62 11.66
C VAL A 41 4.42 3.79 12.31
N ALA A 42 3.35 3.75 11.53
CA ALA A 42 1.98 3.88 12.05
C ALA A 42 1.68 2.76 13.08
N LEU A 43 2.03 1.51 12.80
CA LEU A 43 1.83 0.39 13.71
C LEU A 43 2.68 0.50 14.99
N GLN A 44 3.93 0.95 14.89
CA GLN A 44 4.80 1.20 16.06
C GLN A 44 4.24 2.30 16.96
N LEU A 45 3.57 3.28 16.39
CA LEU A 45 2.87 4.35 17.10
C LEU A 45 1.46 3.94 17.59
N GLY A 46 1.08 2.67 17.43
CA GLY A 46 -0.21 2.15 17.88
C GLY A 46 -1.40 2.70 17.10
N LYS A 47 -1.24 3.08 15.84
CA LYS A 47 -2.31 3.62 15.00
C LYS A 47 -3.03 2.51 14.24
N HIS A 48 -4.35 2.66 14.06
CA HIS A 48 -5.09 1.84 13.11
C HIS A 48 -4.60 2.11 11.68
N VAL A 49 -4.53 1.09 10.84
CA VAL A 49 -3.96 1.24 9.48
C VAL A 49 -4.84 0.62 8.42
N TYR A 50 -5.18 1.42 7.42
CA TYR A 50 -5.64 0.95 6.12
C TYR A 50 -4.49 1.18 5.12
N CYS A 51 -3.99 0.11 4.50
CA CYS A 51 -2.91 0.21 3.52
C CYS A 51 -3.37 -0.31 2.17
N GLU A 52 -3.19 0.48 1.12
CA GLU A 52 -3.50 0.04 -0.23
C GLU A 52 -2.67 -1.18 -0.65
N LYS A 53 -3.17 -1.90 -1.65
CA LYS A 53 -2.43 -3.00 -2.28
C LYS A 53 -1.32 -2.45 -3.21
N PRO A 54 -0.18 -3.11 -3.31
CA PRO A 54 0.29 -4.25 -2.51
C PRO A 54 0.73 -3.80 -1.12
N LEU A 55 0.52 -4.63 -0.11
CA LEU A 55 0.87 -4.28 1.27
C LEU A 55 2.35 -3.95 1.44
N THR A 56 3.21 -4.68 0.75
CA THR A 56 4.67 -4.59 0.86
C THR A 56 5.35 -4.86 -0.48
N HIS A 57 6.61 -4.50 -0.59
CA HIS A 57 7.44 -4.76 -1.76
C HIS A 57 8.23 -6.07 -1.65
N THR A 58 8.55 -6.50 -0.42
CA THR A 58 9.33 -7.72 -0.18
C THR A 58 8.65 -8.66 0.83
N VAL A 59 9.05 -9.94 0.80
CA VAL A 59 8.58 -10.93 1.78
C VAL A 59 9.05 -10.60 3.20
N ALA A 60 10.25 -10.04 3.33
CA ALA A 60 10.78 -9.60 4.63
C ALA A 60 9.91 -8.50 5.25
N GLU A 61 9.54 -7.49 4.45
CA GLU A 61 8.61 -6.45 4.89
C GLU A 61 7.25 -7.04 5.30
N ALA A 62 6.71 -7.98 4.53
CA ALA A 62 5.43 -8.61 4.85
C ALA A 62 5.45 -9.31 6.22
N ARG A 63 6.54 -10.02 6.54
CA ARG A 63 6.74 -10.65 7.85
C ARG A 63 6.83 -9.61 8.96
N THR A 64 7.61 -8.56 8.74
CA THR A 64 7.74 -7.45 9.72
C THR A 64 6.40 -6.77 9.98
N ILE A 65 5.62 -6.47 8.95
CA ILE A 65 4.29 -5.87 9.12
C ILE A 65 3.36 -6.80 9.90
N ALA A 66 3.35 -8.10 9.60
CA ALA A 66 2.53 -9.07 10.33
C ALA A 66 2.87 -9.11 11.82
N GLU A 67 4.16 -9.10 12.17
CA GLU A 67 4.62 -9.07 13.56
C GLU A 67 4.26 -7.76 14.27
N LEU A 68 4.44 -6.62 13.59
CA LEU A 68 4.09 -5.31 14.15
C LEU A 68 2.59 -5.21 14.40
N ALA A 69 1.76 -5.63 13.44
CA ALA A 69 0.31 -5.64 13.58
C ALA A 69 -0.16 -6.51 14.75
N ALA A 70 0.41 -7.72 14.89
CA ALA A 70 0.10 -8.62 16.01
C ALA A 70 0.45 -8.02 17.37
N ARG A 71 1.58 -7.26 17.46
CA ARG A 71 2.01 -6.59 18.69
C ARG A 71 1.19 -5.35 19.00
N ALA A 72 0.90 -4.54 18.00
CA ALA A 72 0.16 -3.27 18.16
C ALA A 72 -1.30 -3.48 18.61
N LYS A 73 -1.92 -4.61 18.26
CA LYS A 73 -3.33 -4.94 18.57
C LYS A 73 -4.32 -3.88 18.12
N VAL A 74 -4.05 -3.27 16.99
CA VAL A 74 -4.90 -2.27 16.34
C VAL A 74 -5.66 -2.88 15.16
N ALA A 75 -6.66 -2.19 14.66
CA ALA A 75 -7.35 -2.61 13.43
C ALA A 75 -6.44 -2.37 12.23
N THR A 76 -6.31 -3.38 11.37
CA THR A 76 -5.54 -3.32 10.14
C THR A 76 -6.36 -3.85 8.97
N GLN A 77 -6.25 -3.21 7.81
CA GLN A 77 -6.93 -3.63 6.59
C GLN A 77 -6.06 -3.36 5.39
N MET A 78 -5.90 -4.36 4.52
CA MET A 78 -5.32 -4.15 3.19
C MET A 78 -6.41 -3.80 2.18
N GLY A 79 -6.13 -2.83 1.31
CA GLY A 79 -7.04 -2.29 0.30
C GLY A 79 -7.21 -3.19 -0.92
N THR A 80 -7.75 -4.39 -0.75
CA THR A 80 -8.16 -5.29 -1.83
C THR A 80 -9.62 -5.04 -2.19
N GLN A 81 -9.91 -3.92 -2.80
CA GLN A 81 -11.26 -3.35 -2.98
C GLN A 81 -12.25 -4.33 -3.59
N ILE A 82 -11.85 -5.08 -4.62
CA ILE A 82 -12.70 -6.01 -5.36
C ILE A 82 -13.30 -7.09 -4.44
N HIS A 83 -12.61 -7.48 -3.37
CA HIS A 83 -13.13 -8.44 -2.38
C HIS A 83 -14.36 -7.93 -1.63
N ALA A 84 -14.59 -6.63 -1.60
CA ALA A 84 -15.77 -6.02 -0.98
C ALA A 84 -16.97 -5.94 -1.92
N GLU A 85 -16.80 -6.22 -3.22
CA GLU A 85 -17.86 -6.10 -4.23
C GLU A 85 -18.85 -7.26 -4.16
N ALA A 86 -20.10 -6.98 -4.56
CA ALA A 86 -21.18 -7.95 -4.57
C ALA A 86 -20.88 -9.16 -5.47
N ASN A 87 -20.18 -8.94 -6.60
CA ASN A 87 -19.80 -10.02 -7.51
C ASN A 87 -18.86 -11.04 -6.84
N TYR A 88 -17.89 -10.58 -6.08
CA TYR A 88 -16.98 -11.48 -5.36
C TYR A 88 -17.70 -12.31 -4.29
N ARG A 89 -18.61 -11.66 -3.54
CA ARG A 89 -19.46 -12.35 -2.55
C ARG A 89 -20.30 -13.43 -3.21
N ARG A 90 -20.93 -13.13 -4.35
CA ARG A 90 -21.70 -14.09 -5.12
C ARG A 90 -20.87 -15.28 -5.60
N VAL A 91 -19.66 -15.07 -6.08
CA VAL A 91 -18.74 -16.15 -6.47
C VAL A 91 -18.42 -17.05 -5.29
N VAL A 92 -18.13 -16.47 -4.12
CA VAL A 92 -17.88 -17.23 -2.90
C VAL A 92 -19.08 -18.07 -2.49
N GLU A 93 -20.30 -17.52 -2.58
CA GLU A 93 -21.54 -18.25 -2.29
C GLU A 93 -21.76 -19.43 -3.24
N LEU A 94 -21.57 -19.22 -4.55
CA LEU A 94 -21.70 -20.28 -5.55
C LEU A 94 -20.70 -21.44 -5.34
N VAL A 95 -19.46 -21.10 -5.01
CA VAL A 95 -18.43 -22.10 -4.72
C VAL A 95 -18.74 -22.86 -3.43
N ARG A 96 -19.07 -22.14 -2.35
CA ARG A 96 -19.32 -22.75 -1.02
C ARG A 96 -20.62 -23.54 -0.97
N SER A 97 -21.64 -23.15 -1.70
CA SER A 97 -22.90 -23.91 -1.78
C SER A 97 -22.80 -25.18 -2.62
N GLY A 98 -21.69 -25.38 -3.32
CA GLY A 98 -21.52 -26.50 -4.23
C GLY A 98 -22.30 -26.37 -5.54
N ALA A 99 -22.86 -25.18 -5.86
CA ALA A 99 -23.65 -24.94 -7.06
C ALA A 99 -22.89 -25.21 -8.36
N ILE A 100 -21.57 -25.10 -8.36
CA ILE A 100 -20.71 -25.43 -9.51
C ILE A 100 -20.05 -26.83 -9.38
N GLY A 101 -20.46 -27.61 -8.38
CA GLY A 101 -19.85 -28.90 -8.09
C GLY A 101 -18.49 -28.79 -7.39
N LYS A 102 -17.77 -29.92 -7.34
CA LYS A 102 -16.43 -29.97 -6.77
C LYS A 102 -15.43 -29.26 -7.68
N VAL A 103 -14.76 -28.24 -7.16
CA VAL A 103 -13.66 -27.58 -7.88
C VAL A 103 -12.45 -28.51 -7.92
N THR A 104 -12.00 -28.90 -9.11
CA THR A 104 -10.86 -29.78 -9.34
C THR A 104 -9.67 -29.04 -9.91
N GLU A 105 -9.90 -27.98 -10.67
CA GLU A 105 -8.86 -27.18 -11.30
C GLU A 105 -9.19 -25.70 -11.23
N VAL A 106 -8.19 -24.86 -11.12
CA VAL A 106 -8.29 -23.39 -11.13
C VAL A 106 -7.26 -22.83 -12.11
N PHE A 107 -7.71 -22.04 -13.05
CA PHE A 107 -6.84 -21.34 -13.99
C PHE A 107 -6.86 -19.84 -13.68
N THR A 108 -5.70 -19.23 -13.58
CA THR A 108 -5.54 -17.79 -13.40
C THR A 108 -4.67 -17.22 -14.49
N TRP A 109 -5.11 -16.15 -15.12
CA TRP A 109 -4.33 -15.43 -16.13
C TRP A 109 -4.45 -13.94 -15.98
N CYS A 110 -3.42 -13.20 -16.39
CA CYS A 110 -3.39 -11.75 -16.37
C CYS A 110 -2.58 -11.23 -17.55
N ASN A 111 -3.19 -10.39 -18.37
CA ASN A 111 -2.56 -9.77 -19.54
C ASN A 111 -2.08 -8.33 -19.26
N LYS A 112 -1.90 -7.96 -17.99
CA LYS A 112 -1.45 -6.62 -17.62
C LYS A 112 0.07 -6.56 -17.55
N GLY A 113 0.67 -5.68 -18.33
CA GLY A 113 2.07 -5.28 -18.26
C GLY A 113 2.15 -3.75 -18.16
N TRP A 114 2.81 -3.25 -17.13
CA TRP A 114 2.92 -1.81 -16.87
C TRP A 114 4.30 -1.27 -17.27
N SER A 115 5.31 -2.14 -17.36
CA SER A 115 6.68 -1.77 -17.67
C SER A 115 7.36 -2.96 -18.35
N ASP A 116 8.28 -2.67 -19.25
CA ASP A 116 9.18 -3.66 -19.85
C ASP A 116 10.41 -3.97 -18.95
N GLY A 117 10.45 -3.39 -17.76
CA GLY A 117 11.55 -3.55 -16.80
C GLY A 117 12.83 -2.78 -17.19
N ARG A 118 12.79 -1.99 -18.25
CA ARG A 118 13.94 -1.19 -18.67
C ARG A 118 13.94 0.12 -17.90
N PHE A 119 15.09 0.40 -17.32
CA PHE A 119 15.37 1.68 -16.70
C PHE A 119 16.22 2.52 -17.66
N GLN A 120 15.69 3.67 -18.05
CA GLN A 120 16.46 4.67 -18.81
C GLN A 120 16.47 5.98 -18.02
N PRO A 121 17.65 6.49 -17.62
CA PRO A 121 17.73 7.79 -16.99
C PRO A 121 17.15 8.86 -17.93
N SER A 122 16.34 9.75 -17.39
CA SER A 122 15.88 10.92 -18.12
C SER A 122 17.03 11.90 -18.34
N ALA A 123 17.06 12.54 -19.50
CA ALA A 123 17.96 13.68 -19.75
C ALA A 123 17.54 14.93 -18.95
N ASN A 124 16.30 14.96 -18.47
CA ASN A 124 15.73 16.06 -17.71
C ASN A 124 15.80 15.78 -16.20
N PRO A 125 15.92 16.83 -15.37
CA PRO A 125 15.76 16.67 -13.93
C PRO A 125 14.32 16.25 -13.57
N ALA A 126 14.13 15.71 -12.38
CA ALA A 126 12.78 15.46 -11.86
C ALA A 126 11.95 16.74 -11.88
N PRO A 127 10.65 16.68 -12.20
CA PRO A 127 9.76 17.83 -12.15
C PRO A 127 9.80 18.53 -10.78
N ALA A 128 9.73 19.86 -10.76
CA ALA A 128 9.85 20.65 -9.53
C ALA A 128 8.82 20.32 -8.44
N ASN A 129 7.69 19.73 -8.80
CA ASN A 129 6.66 19.27 -7.89
C ASN A 129 6.84 17.82 -7.41
N LEU A 130 7.87 17.11 -7.87
CA LEU A 130 8.22 15.76 -7.46
C LEU A 130 9.50 15.79 -6.61
N ASP A 131 9.40 15.38 -5.37
CA ASP A 131 10.55 15.06 -4.54
C ASP A 131 11.01 13.64 -4.87
N TRP A 132 12.05 13.53 -5.71
CA TRP A 132 12.51 12.24 -6.23
C TRP A 132 13.09 11.36 -5.14
N ASP A 133 13.74 11.93 -4.14
CA ASP A 133 14.29 11.17 -3.01
C ASP A 133 13.19 10.57 -2.13
N LEU A 134 12.19 11.36 -1.80
CA LEU A 134 11.01 10.87 -1.08
C LEU A 134 10.23 9.83 -1.89
N TRP A 135 10.14 10.00 -3.21
CA TRP A 135 9.48 9.04 -4.08
C TRP A 135 10.24 7.72 -4.16
N LEU A 136 11.56 7.75 -4.25
CA LEU A 136 12.40 6.55 -4.21
C LEU A 136 12.26 5.82 -2.87
N GLY A 137 12.16 6.53 -1.75
CA GLY A 137 12.01 5.94 -0.43
C GLY A 137 13.06 4.87 -0.16
N PRO A 138 12.65 3.61 0.13
CA PRO A 138 13.58 2.51 0.43
C PRO A 138 14.27 1.92 -0.82
N ALA A 139 13.90 2.36 -2.02
CA ALA A 139 14.52 1.86 -3.24
C ALA A 139 15.96 2.34 -3.38
N LYS A 140 16.78 1.59 -4.11
CA LYS A 140 18.17 1.97 -4.40
C LYS A 140 18.18 3.34 -5.09
N SER A 141 19.01 4.25 -4.57
CA SER A 141 19.21 5.57 -5.17
C SER A 141 19.63 5.45 -6.64
N ARG A 142 18.99 6.22 -7.50
CA ARG A 142 19.21 6.25 -8.95
C ARG A 142 18.77 7.60 -9.52
N PRO A 143 19.31 8.01 -10.70
CA PRO A 143 18.82 9.18 -11.41
C PRO A 143 17.33 9.09 -11.71
N TYR A 144 16.70 10.24 -11.89
CA TYR A 144 15.31 10.32 -12.35
C TYR A 144 15.16 9.64 -13.72
N CYS A 145 14.03 8.98 -13.93
CA CYS A 145 13.61 8.44 -15.22
C CYS A 145 12.14 8.82 -15.49
N ASP A 146 11.85 9.16 -16.73
CA ASP A 146 10.49 9.44 -17.20
C ASP A 146 9.66 8.17 -17.27
#